data_ecafb3fdb26fef1e2441d12fb07df05c
#
_entry.id   ecafb3fdb26fef1e2441d12fb07df05c
#
_cell.length_a   1.000
_cell.length_b   1.000
_cell.length_c   1.000
_cell.angle_alpha   90.00
_cell.angle_beta   90.00
_cell.angle_gamma   90.00
#
_symmetry.space_group_name_H-M   'P 1'
#
loop_
_entity.id
_entity.type
_entity.pdbx_description
1 polymer ?
#
loop_
_entity_poly.entity_id
_entity_poly.type
_entity_poly.pdbx_seq_one_letter_code
_entity_poly.pdbx_strand_id
1 'polypeptide(L)'
;MFLPGVIVPFLHTNLWEELGWAGFLQSTLQDRRGPLLASVMVAPVFGLFHLPAYFVAGWIVDEHTPLGQLPTVLVEYGAVVAVFAIFFRVLIMWLYNVTGRSVLLVGLFHSSFNMVSGQKIMPEYVPGLDAGLL
;
A
#
# COMPACT_ATOMS: atom_id res chain seq x y z
N MET A 1 -4.85 14.94 -16.19
CA MET A 1 -4.75 13.49 -16.55
C MET A 1 -5.02 12.54 -15.36
N PHE A 2 -5.77 12.98 -14.36
CA PHE A 2 -6.02 12.19 -13.14
C PHE A 2 -6.81 10.89 -13.40
N LEU A 3 -7.95 10.96 -14.10
CA LEU A 3 -8.82 9.80 -14.33
C LEU A 3 -8.13 8.59 -14.99
N PRO A 4 -7.38 8.72 -16.10
CA PRO A 4 -6.64 7.58 -16.65
C PRO A 4 -5.61 7.00 -15.69
N GLY A 5 -4.93 7.85 -14.90
CA GLY A 5 -3.96 7.43 -13.88
C GLY A 5 -4.59 6.62 -12.73
N VAL A 6 -5.88 6.77 -12.49
CA VAL A 6 -6.62 5.95 -11.53
C VAL A 6 -7.21 4.70 -12.18
N ILE A 7 -7.89 4.84 -13.32
CA ILE A 7 -8.66 3.74 -13.93
C ILE A 7 -7.75 2.64 -14.48
N VAL A 8 -6.62 3.00 -15.11
CA VAL A 8 -5.72 1.99 -15.68
C VAL A 8 -5.08 1.11 -14.59
N PRO A 9 -4.42 1.64 -13.53
CA PRO A 9 -3.92 0.81 -12.44
C PRO A 9 -5.04 0.08 -11.69
N PHE A 10 -6.23 0.70 -11.54
CA PHE A 10 -7.38 0.03 -10.94
C PHE A 10 -7.71 -1.28 -11.67
N LEU A 11 -7.89 -1.23 -12.98
CA LEU A 11 -8.26 -2.43 -13.77
C LEU A 11 -7.12 -3.44 -13.91
N HIS A 12 -5.87 -2.95 -13.99
CA HIS A 12 -4.70 -3.81 -14.24
C HIS A 12 -4.16 -4.48 -12.98
N THR A 13 -4.21 -3.81 -11.84
CA THR A 13 -3.48 -4.23 -10.63
C THR A 13 -4.37 -4.21 -9.38
N ASN A 14 -4.83 -3.03 -8.97
CA ASN A 14 -5.38 -2.83 -7.63
C ASN A 14 -6.71 -3.55 -7.39
N LEU A 15 -7.54 -3.74 -8.42
CA LEU A 15 -8.75 -4.55 -8.30
C LEU A 15 -8.43 -6.02 -7.97
N TRP A 16 -7.46 -6.59 -8.67
CA TRP A 16 -7.05 -7.98 -8.47
C TRP A 16 -6.33 -8.18 -7.14
N GLU A 17 -5.48 -7.23 -6.77
CA GLU A 17 -4.87 -7.21 -5.44
C GLU A 17 -5.91 -7.19 -4.33
N GLU A 18 -6.90 -6.30 -4.39
CA GLU A 18 -7.91 -6.20 -3.34
C GLU A 18 -8.93 -7.35 -3.36
N LEU A 19 -9.12 -8.03 -4.49
CA LEU A 19 -9.82 -9.32 -4.51
C LEU A 19 -9.12 -10.35 -3.62
N GLY A 20 -7.80 -10.43 -3.69
CA GLY A 20 -6.99 -11.32 -2.84
C GLY A 20 -6.89 -10.81 -1.41
N TRP A 21 -6.55 -9.53 -1.22
CA TRP A 21 -6.29 -8.97 0.10
C TRP A 21 -7.55 -8.72 0.92
N ALA A 22 -8.46 -7.86 0.45
CA ALA A 22 -9.67 -7.50 1.17
C ALA A 22 -10.78 -8.54 0.99
N GLY A 23 -11.01 -8.95 -0.27
CA GLY A 23 -12.11 -9.85 -0.61
C GLY A 23 -11.94 -11.28 -0.08
N PHE A 24 -10.72 -11.78 0.00
CA PHE A 24 -10.45 -13.14 0.46
C PHE A 24 -9.74 -13.19 1.81
N LEU A 25 -8.46 -12.79 1.86
CA LEU A 25 -7.62 -13.05 3.04
C LEU A 25 -8.13 -12.29 4.27
N GLN A 26 -8.28 -10.99 4.16
CA GLN A 26 -8.67 -10.13 5.28
C GLN A 26 -10.12 -10.38 5.71
N SER A 27 -11.05 -10.59 4.75
CA SER A 27 -12.43 -10.93 5.06
C SER A 27 -12.56 -12.26 5.82
N THR A 28 -11.82 -13.29 5.38
CA THR A 28 -11.80 -14.60 6.06
C THR A 28 -11.25 -14.53 7.48
N LEU A 29 -10.21 -13.70 7.68
CA LEU A 29 -9.63 -13.48 9.01
C LEU A 29 -10.57 -12.66 9.91
N GLN A 30 -11.23 -11.62 9.36
CA GLN A 30 -12.12 -10.77 10.16
C GLN A 30 -13.35 -11.53 10.67
N ASP A 31 -13.87 -12.47 9.90
CA ASP A 31 -15.02 -13.30 10.33
C ASP A 31 -14.68 -14.18 11.55
N ARG A 32 -13.38 -14.43 11.79
CA ARG A 32 -12.87 -15.21 12.94
C ARG A 32 -12.30 -14.37 14.07
N ARG A 33 -11.69 -13.21 13.76
CA ARG A 33 -10.85 -12.45 14.69
C ARG A 33 -11.28 -10.99 14.85
N GLY A 34 -12.30 -10.57 14.10
CA GLY A 34 -12.71 -9.17 14.01
C GLY A 34 -11.84 -8.33 13.06
N PRO A 35 -12.37 -7.19 12.61
CA PRO A 35 -11.76 -6.42 11.52
C PRO A 35 -10.39 -5.81 11.86
N LEU A 36 -10.22 -5.29 13.07
CA LEU A 36 -8.98 -4.64 13.48
C LEU A 36 -7.82 -5.66 13.56
N LEU A 37 -8.04 -6.79 14.24
CA LEU A 37 -7.00 -7.81 14.38
C LEU A 37 -6.68 -8.45 13.02
N ALA A 38 -7.65 -8.67 12.17
CA ALA A 38 -7.43 -9.14 10.80
C ALA A 38 -6.54 -8.17 10.01
N SER A 39 -6.80 -6.86 10.11
CA SER A 39 -5.97 -5.83 9.46
C SER A 39 -4.52 -5.88 9.92
N VAL A 40 -4.30 -5.94 11.24
CA VAL A 40 -2.95 -6.02 11.83
C VAL A 40 -2.23 -7.32 11.42
N MET A 41 -2.95 -8.44 11.29
CA MET A 41 -2.36 -9.71 10.86
C MET A 41 -2.00 -9.73 9.37
N VAL A 42 -2.79 -9.07 8.52
CA VAL A 42 -2.54 -9.00 7.08
C VAL A 42 -1.45 -7.99 6.74
N ALA A 43 -1.33 -6.92 7.51
CA ALA A 43 -0.42 -5.82 7.22
C ALA A 43 1.06 -6.24 7.00
N PRO A 44 1.68 -7.10 7.82
CA PRO A 44 3.06 -7.54 7.58
C PRO A 44 3.21 -8.29 6.25
N VAL A 45 2.26 -9.15 5.92
CA VAL A 45 2.30 -9.93 4.66
C VAL A 45 2.12 -8.99 3.47
N PHE A 46 1.18 -8.04 3.57
CA PHE A 46 0.97 -7.00 2.56
C PHE A 46 2.22 -6.13 2.36
N GLY A 47 2.85 -5.66 3.44
CA GLY A 47 4.08 -4.87 3.38
C GLY A 47 5.24 -5.65 2.75
N LEU A 48 5.46 -6.90 3.18
CA LEU A 48 6.50 -7.75 2.62
C LEU A 48 6.28 -8.06 1.13
N PHE A 49 5.03 -8.22 0.72
CA PHE A 49 4.69 -8.44 -0.69
C PHE A 49 5.11 -7.26 -1.59
N HIS A 50 5.10 -6.04 -1.07
CA HIS A 50 5.48 -4.84 -1.80
C HIS A 50 6.99 -4.57 -1.80
N LEU A 51 7.78 -5.19 -0.91
CA LEU A 51 9.23 -4.96 -0.84
C LEU A 51 9.95 -5.13 -2.18
N PRO A 52 9.71 -6.18 -2.99
CA PRO A 52 10.39 -6.33 -4.28
C PRO A 52 10.13 -5.15 -5.23
N ALA A 53 8.91 -4.59 -5.23
CA ALA A 53 8.57 -3.45 -6.06
C ALA A 53 9.36 -2.19 -5.66
N TYR A 54 9.57 -1.96 -4.37
CA TYR A 54 10.38 -0.85 -3.87
C TYR A 54 11.86 -0.99 -4.25
N PHE A 55 12.41 -2.20 -4.24
CA PHE A 55 13.77 -2.45 -4.73
C PHE A 55 13.91 -2.16 -6.22
N VAL A 56 12.98 -2.67 -7.04
CA VAL A 56 13.01 -2.47 -8.49
C VAL A 56 12.83 -0.99 -8.86
N ALA A 57 12.02 -0.26 -8.09
CA ALA A 57 11.81 1.17 -8.31
C ALA A 57 12.99 2.05 -7.82
N GLY A 58 14.00 1.46 -7.15
CA GLY A 58 15.13 2.20 -6.59
C GLY A 58 14.76 3.09 -5.40
N TRP A 59 13.64 2.83 -4.75
CA TRP A 59 13.18 3.63 -3.61
C TRP A 59 13.86 3.27 -2.30
N ILE A 60 14.31 2.02 -2.18
CA ILE A 60 14.97 1.51 -0.97
C ILE A 60 16.48 1.45 -1.16
N VAL A 61 16.92 0.98 -2.33
CA VAL A 61 18.33 0.79 -2.66
C VAL A 61 18.53 1.23 -4.10
N ASP A 62 19.49 2.08 -4.34
CA ASP A 62 19.92 2.48 -5.66
C ASP A 62 21.36 1.99 -5.95
N GLU A 63 21.88 2.28 -7.15
CA GLU A 63 23.24 1.91 -7.57
C GLU A 63 24.34 2.60 -6.74
N HIS A 64 23.98 3.64 -5.97
CA HIS A 64 24.92 4.38 -5.12
C HIS A 64 24.87 3.94 -3.66
N THR A 65 23.94 3.06 -3.29
CA THR A 65 23.78 2.59 -1.91
C THR A 65 24.93 1.65 -1.53
N PRO A 66 25.80 2.00 -0.57
CA PRO A 66 26.89 1.14 -0.15
C PRO A 66 26.36 -0.18 0.45
N LEU A 67 26.95 -1.29 0.05
CA LEU A 67 26.54 -2.63 0.55
C LEU A 67 26.56 -2.73 2.09
N GLY A 68 27.47 -2.00 2.74
CA GLY A 68 27.54 -1.96 4.21
C GLY A 68 26.36 -1.26 4.88
N GLN A 69 25.58 -0.46 4.16
CA GLN A 69 24.38 0.24 4.68
C GLN A 69 23.08 -0.54 4.47
N LEU A 70 23.11 -1.58 3.65
CA LEU A 70 21.94 -2.41 3.33
C LEU A 70 21.17 -2.86 4.57
N PRO A 71 21.79 -3.39 5.64
CA PRO A 71 21.02 -3.82 6.83
C PRO A 71 20.27 -2.68 7.50
N THR A 72 20.89 -1.49 7.61
CA THR A 72 20.25 -0.30 8.20
C THR A 72 19.08 0.18 7.36
N VAL A 73 19.28 0.31 6.06
CA VAL A 73 18.25 0.72 5.11
C VAL A 73 17.06 -0.24 5.14
N LEU A 74 17.30 -1.55 5.16
CA LEU A 74 16.25 -2.56 5.24
C LEU A 74 15.44 -2.48 6.55
N VAL A 75 16.10 -2.23 7.68
CA VAL A 75 15.42 -2.09 8.97
C VAL A 75 14.59 -0.82 9.00
N GLU A 76 15.14 0.31 8.60
CA GLU A 76 14.42 1.60 8.59
C GLU A 76 13.21 1.56 7.65
N TYR A 77 13.41 1.11 6.43
CA TYR A 77 12.32 1.00 5.46
C TYR A 77 11.30 -0.06 5.85
N GLY A 78 11.78 -1.20 6.35
CA GLY A 78 10.90 -2.26 6.86
C GLY A 78 10.00 -1.76 7.99
N ALA A 79 10.51 -0.93 8.90
CA ALA A 79 9.72 -0.32 9.96
C ALA A 79 8.68 0.66 9.41
N VAL A 80 9.06 1.55 8.48
CA VAL A 80 8.14 2.50 7.83
C VAL A 80 7.04 1.75 7.07
N VAL A 81 7.41 0.77 6.25
CA VAL A 81 6.45 -0.03 5.48
C VAL A 81 5.52 -0.81 6.40
N ALA A 82 6.02 -1.38 7.51
CA ALA A 82 5.19 -2.11 8.46
C ALA A 82 4.15 -1.20 9.14
N VAL A 83 4.57 -0.02 9.60
CA VAL A 83 3.67 0.95 10.22
C VAL A 83 2.63 1.44 9.21
N PHE A 84 3.07 1.84 8.02
CA PHE A 84 2.19 2.29 6.94
C PHE A 84 1.20 1.20 6.55
N ALA A 85 1.65 -0.05 6.37
CA ALA A 85 0.81 -1.16 5.98
C ALA A 85 -0.30 -1.43 7.01
N ILE A 86 -0.03 -1.27 8.32
CA ILE A 86 -1.05 -1.41 9.37
C ILE A 86 -2.16 -0.37 9.17
N PHE A 87 -1.80 0.92 9.09
CA PHE A 87 -2.79 1.98 8.90
C PHE A 87 -3.56 1.82 7.59
N PHE A 88 -2.87 1.53 6.51
CA PHE A 88 -3.47 1.32 5.21
C PHE A 88 -4.46 0.14 5.21
N ARG A 89 -4.08 -1.01 5.78
CA ARG A 89 -4.96 -2.19 5.87
C ARG A 89 -6.15 -1.98 6.80
N VAL A 90 -5.99 -1.21 7.88
CA VAL A 90 -7.11 -0.82 8.75
C VAL A 90 -8.10 0.08 7.98
N LEU A 91 -7.60 1.07 7.25
CA LEU A 91 -8.43 1.97 6.45
C LEU A 91 -9.17 1.22 5.32
N ILE A 92 -8.47 0.35 4.59
CA ILE A 92 -9.06 -0.51 3.55
C ILE A 92 -10.18 -1.37 4.14
N MET A 93 -9.95 -2.01 5.29
CA MET A 93 -10.97 -2.87 5.91
C MET A 93 -12.17 -2.08 6.44
N TRP A 94 -11.92 -0.89 7.00
CA TRP A 94 -13.01 0.01 7.38
C TRP A 94 -13.86 0.36 6.15
N LEU A 95 -13.23 0.81 5.06
CA LEU A 95 -13.91 1.15 3.80
C LEU A 95 -14.67 -0.06 3.24
N TYR A 96 -14.05 -1.24 3.21
CA TYR A 96 -14.66 -2.49 2.77
C TYR A 96 -15.96 -2.78 3.54
N ASN A 97 -15.92 -2.66 4.87
CA ASN A 97 -17.08 -2.95 5.71
C ASN A 97 -18.21 -1.92 5.54
N VAL A 98 -17.89 -0.61 5.50
CA VAL A 98 -18.93 0.44 5.38
C VAL A 98 -19.55 0.50 3.98
N THR A 99 -18.87 -0.05 2.97
CA THR A 99 -19.37 -0.12 1.59
C THR A 99 -20.07 -1.44 1.26
N GLY A 100 -20.48 -2.20 2.26
CA GLY A 100 -21.14 -3.49 2.07
C GLY A 100 -20.24 -4.57 1.48
N ARG A 101 -18.97 -4.57 1.84
CA ARG A 101 -17.92 -5.50 1.35
C ARG A 101 -17.62 -5.33 -0.15
N SER A 102 -17.65 -4.09 -0.63
CA SER A 102 -17.37 -3.79 -2.04
C SER A 102 -15.88 -3.77 -2.35
N VAL A 103 -15.38 -4.81 -2.99
CA VAL A 103 -13.99 -4.88 -3.49
C VAL A 103 -13.74 -3.83 -4.57
N LEU A 104 -14.74 -3.49 -5.38
CA LEU A 104 -14.61 -2.45 -6.40
C LEU A 104 -14.27 -1.09 -5.79
N LEU A 105 -14.97 -0.69 -4.72
CA LEU A 105 -14.71 0.60 -4.07
C LEU A 105 -13.37 0.63 -3.36
N VAL A 106 -12.98 -0.46 -2.71
CA VAL A 106 -11.64 -0.56 -2.08
C VAL A 106 -10.52 -0.53 -3.12
N GLY A 107 -10.67 -1.26 -4.23
CA GLY A 107 -9.69 -1.25 -5.32
C GLY A 107 -9.56 0.12 -5.97
N LEU A 108 -10.68 0.82 -6.17
CA LEU A 108 -10.69 2.19 -6.69
C LEU A 108 -10.01 3.17 -5.71
N PHE A 109 -10.28 3.05 -4.41
CA PHE A 109 -9.59 3.81 -3.37
C PHE A 109 -8.08 3.54 -3.40
N HIS A 110 -7.68 2.25 -3.43
CA HIS A 110 -6.27 1.85 -3.48
C HIS A 110 -5.57 2.45 -4.71
N SER A 111 -6.19 2.38 -5.87
CA SER A 111 -5.65 2.98 -7.09
C SER A 111 -5.53 4.50 -7.00
N SER A 112 -6.54 5.16 -6.43
CA SER A 112 -6.52 6.62 -6.20
C SER A 112 -5.39 7.01 -5.24
N PHE A 113 -5.19 6.22 -4.19
CA PHE A 113 -4.10 6.41 -3.25
C PHE A 113 -2.73 6.28 -3.94
N ASN A 114 -2.53 5.22 -4.72
CA ASN A 114 -1.29 5.01 -5.48
C ASN A 114 -1.03 6.14 -6.49
N MET A 115 -2.07 6.67 -7.14
CA MET A 115 -1.94 7.81 -8.04
C MET A 115 -1.46 9.07 -7.32
N VAL A 116 -2.00 9.34 -6.15
CA VAL A 116 -1.64 10.54 -5.37
C VAL A 116 -0.24 10.42 -4.77
N SER A 117 0.08 9.28 -4.15
CA SER A 117 1.36 9.05 -3.47
C SER A 117 2.51 8.78 -4.43
N GLY A 118 2.27 8.02 -5.51
CA GLY A 118 3.32 7.58 -6.43
C GLY A 118 3.63 8.53 -7.59
N GLN A 119 2.75 9.47 -7.92
CA GLN A 119 2.86 10.29 -9.14
C GLN A 119 3.42 11.70 -8.93
N LYS A 120 4.10 11.96 -7.82
CA LYS A 120 4.64 13.29 -7.51
C LYS A 120 3.60 14.43 -7.47
N ILE A 121 2.31 14.09 -7.31
CA ILE A 121 1.26 15.11 -7.15
C ILE A 121 1.43 15.84 -5.82
N MET A 122 1.83 15.12 -4.77
CA MET A 122 2.02 15.70 -3.44
C MET A 122 3.09 16.81 -3.40
N PRO A 123 4.28 16.66 -4.00
CA PRO A 123 5.27 17.74 -4.07
C PRO A 123 4.77 18.99 -4.80
N GLU A 124 3.87 18.84 -5.78
CA GLU A 124 3.31 19.99 -6.52
C GLU A 124 2.36 20.81 -5.65
N TYR A 125 1.58 20.15 -4.77
CA TYR A 125 0.58 20.82 -3.91
C TYR A 125 1.09 21.11 -2.50
N VAL A 126 2.12 20.41 -2.04
CA VAL A 126 2.73 20.60 -0.71
C VAL A 126 4.25 20.74 -0.90
N PRO A 127 4.73 21.97 -1.21
CA PRO A 127 6.15 22.22 -1.38
C PRO A 127 6.94 21.85 -0.13
N GLY A 128 7.97 21.01 -0.28
CA GLY A 128 8.78 20.48 0.81
C GLY A 128 8.44 19.06 1.27
N LEU A 129 7.41 18.43 0.70
CA LEU A 129 7.19 17.00 0.83
C LEU A 129 7.95 16.29 -0.28
N ASP A 130 9.22 16.00 -0.04
CA ASP A 130 10.01 15.24 -1.00
C ASP A 130 9.51 13.80 -1.06
N ALA A 131 9.44 13.25 -2.29
CA ALA A 131 8.92 11.91 -2.58
C ALA A 131 9.70 10.76 -1.90
N GLY A 132 10.72 11.07 -1.10
CA GLY A 132 11.46 10.12 -0.27
C GLY A 132 10.84 9.82 1.09
N LEU A 133 9.71 10.46 1.44
CA LEU A 133 9.02 10.26 2.72
C LEU A 133 7.67 9.52 2.60
N LEU A 134 7.23 9.20 1.39
CA LEU A 134 6.02 8.45 1.10
C LEU A 134 6.33 7.25 0.23
#